data_064452bc8433af8a7bc63b9d4a9ec271
#
_entry.id   064452bc8433af8a7bc63b9d4a9ec271
#
_cell.length_a   1.000
_cell.length_b   1.000
_cell.length_c   1.000
_cell.angle_alpha   90.00
_cell.angle_beta   90.00
_cell.angle_gamma   90.00
#
_symmetry.space_group_name_H-M   'P 1'
#
loop_
_entity.id
_entity.type
_entity.pdbx_description
1 polymer ?
#
loop_
_entity_poly.entity_id
_entity_poly.type
_entity_poly.pdbx_seq_one_letter_code
_entity_poly.pdbx_strand_id
1 'polypeptide(L)'
;MLAGSVPVDRAVRVSVTASGAATQLSALLRLVQRAQEHRPRMARAADRIASWFVLGLTAVTIATYIAWRSHDASRAFEVALALLVISCPCALALAVPAALAAAHSRLSRLGILVCRPDALETLARIDTCVFDKTGTLSDGAWHVRDVQTFGQVTTAEALCIAAALERGSQHPLASAFRAHDDGREATLASQQAGFGIAARVNGRELRLGIATFAADRADDGALWLGDGSSALARFEMEETPRPDAGPALAGLRAQGLTLHLLSGDSTDAVAHCVESLHAPFASHAARQLPQDKLARVRELQSQGHRVAMVGDGINDAPVLAGADVSIAVAGGTALAQRSADVVLLRPDLGSIAAAIDTARRTRRIIRQNLAWAVGYNLVALPLAAAGMVVPWMAALAMVLSSLTVTLNALRLARVTSS
;
A
#
# COMPACT_ATOMS: atom_id res chain seq x y z
N MET A 1 -11.35 18.69 -5.99
CA MET A 1 -12.36 17.90 -5.25
C MET A 1 -12.55 16.57 -5.92
N LEU A 2 -12.66 15.49 -5.15
CA LEU A 2 -12.97 14.16 -5.66
C LEU A 2 -14.50 13.98 -5.75
N ALA A 3 -14.93 13.11 -6.66
CA ALA A 3 -16.35 12.74 -6.74
C ALA A 3 -16.82 12.12 -5.42
N GLY A 4 -17.88 12.63 -4.83
CA GLY A 4 -18.39 12.23 -3.51
C GLY A 4 -17.92 13.12 -2.34
N SER A 5 -17.06 14.12 -2.58
CA SER A 5 -16.71 15.12 -1.56
C SER A 5 -17.86 16.12 -1.37
N VAL A 6 -18.18 16.43 -0.12
CA VAL A 6 -19.18 17.43 0.25
C VAL A 6 -18.47 18.60 0.89
N PRO A 7 -18.63 19.84 0.40
CA PRO A 7 -18.07 21.03 1.07
C PRO A 7 -18.83 21.28 2.38
N VAL A 8 -18.08 21.49 3.46
CA VAL A 8 -18.66 21.60 4.82
C VAL A 8 -18.96 23.07 5.18
N ASP A 9 -18.10 24.03 4.75
CA ASP A 9 -18.16 25.40 5.27
C ASP A 9 -18.83 26.41 4.34
N ARG A 10 -18.81 26.22 3.02
CA ARG A 10 -19.39 27.15 2.04
C ARG A 10 -19.60 26.53 0.66
N ALA A 11 -20.51 27.11 -0.12
CA ALA A 11 -20.68 26.74 -1.53
C ALA A 11 -19.41 27.05 -2.34
N VAL A 12 -18.94 26.08 -3.13
CA VAL A 12 -17.77 26.22 -3.99
C VAL A 12 -18.15 26.01 -5.45
N ARG A 13 -17.51 26.77 -6.36
CA ARG A 13 -17.56 26.49 -7.79
C ARG A 13 -16.53 25.45 -8.13
N VAL A 14 -16.95 24.39 -8.81
CA VAL A 14 -16.07 23.29 -9.21
C VAL A 14 -16.09 23.18 -10.73
N SER A 15 -14.90 23.14 -11.33
CA SER A 15 -14.73 22.78 -12.74
C SER A 15 -14.58 21.27 -12.84
N VAL A 16 -15.46 20.64 -13.63
CA VAL A 16 -15.41 19.20 -13.86
C VAL A 16 -14.30 18.90 -14.87
N THR A 17 -13.21 18.27 -14.43
CA THR A 17 -12.07 17.89 -15.26
C THR A 17 -12.20 16.50 -15.88
N ALA A 18 -13.03 15.62 -15.29
CA ALA A 18 -13.28 14.27 -15.78
C ALA A 18 -14.68 13.82 -15.36
N SER A 19 -15.39 13.11 -16.24
CA SER A 19 -16.73 12.58 -16.01
C SER A 19 -16.84 11.09 -16.38
N GLY A 20 -17.84 10.39 -15.82
CA GLY A 20 -18.13 8.98 -16.13
C GLY A 20 -16.93 8.05 -15.86
N ALA A 21 -16.56 7.26 -16.86
CA ALA A 21 -15.47 6.27 -16.75
C ALA A 21 -14.07 6.87 -16.54
N ALA A 22 -13.88 8.16 -16.83
CA ALA A 22 -12.59 8.86 -16.67
C ALA A 22 -12.37 9.37 -15.23
N THR A 23 -13.37 9.31 -14.36
CA THR A 23 -13.24 9.76 -12.97
C THR A 23 -12.31 8.85 -12.14
N GLN A 24 -11.65 9.42 -11.13
CA GLN A 24 -10.84 8.64 -10.19
C GLN A 24 -11.67 7.58 -9.46
N LEU A 25 -12.93 7.89 -9.10
CA LEU A 25 -13.84 6.93 -8.49
C LEU A 25 -14.07 5.71 -9.40
N SER A 26 -14.34 5.94 -10.67
CA SER A 26 -14.52 4.85 -11.66
C SER A 26 -13.23 4.04 -11.86
N ALA A 27 -12.06 4.66 -11.77
CA ALA A 27 -10.78 3.97 -11.82
C ALA A 27 -10.59 3.06 -10.59
N LEU A 28 -10.87 3.55 -9.39
CA LEU A 28 -10.81 2.75 -8.15
C LEU A 28 -11.82 1.59 -8.17
N LEU A 29 -13.06 1.82 -8.63
CA LEU A 29 -14.06 0.77 -8.75
C LEU A 29 -13.61 -0.35 -9.70
N ARG A 30 -12.98 -0.01 -10.84
CA ARG A 30 -12.40 -1.01 -11.76
C ARG A 30 -11.26 -1.80 -11.13
N LEU A 31 -10.43 -1.19 -10.28
CA LEU A 31 -9.38 -1.91 -9.55
C LEU A 31 -9.97 -2.91 -8.55
N VAL A 32 -10.99 -2.51 -7.81
CA VAL A 32 -11.72 -3.42 -6.90
C VAL A 32 -12.34 -4.58 -7.66
N GLN A 33 -13.01 -4.31 -8.78
CA GLN A 33 -13.61 -5.34 -9.61
C GLN A 33 -12.56 -6.34 -10.13
N ARG A 34 -11.44 -5.86 -10.67
CA ARG A 34 -10.34 -6.74 -11.12
C ARG A 34 -9.76 -7.59 -9.99
N ALA A 35 -9.62 -7.01 -8.78
CA ALA A 35 -9.17 -7.76 -7.61
C ALA A 35 -10.15 -8.88 -7.23
N GLN A 36 -11.44 -8.69 -7.45
CA GLN A 36 -12.48 -9.68 -7.17
C GLN A 36 -12.61 -10.77 -8.26
N GLU A 37 -12.28 -10.45 -9.52
CA GLU A 37 -12.37 -11.38 -10.64
C GLU A 37 -11.34 -12.51 -10.57
N HIS A 38 -10.18 -12.26 -9.95
CA HIS A 38 -9.10 -13.25 -9.87
C HIS A 38 -9.06 -13.91 -8.49
N ARG A 39 -9.15 -15.25 -8.47
CA ARG A 39 -9.07 -16.01 -7.21
C ARG A 39 -7.63 -16.06 -6.70
N PRO A 40 -7.38 -15.78 -5.40
CA PRO A 40 -6.07 -15.92 -4.77
C PRO A 40 -5.49 -17.32 -4.92
N ARG A 41 -4.16 -17.44 -4.91
CA ARG A 41 -3.45 -18.72 -5.05
C ARG A 41 -3.90 -19.75 -3.99
N MET A 42 -4.07 -19.29 -2.75
CA MET A 42 -4.54 -20.18 -1.67
C MET A 42 -5.95 -20.72 -1.93
N ALA A 43 -6.87 -19.93 -2.49
CA ALA A 43 -8.21 -20.37 -2.83
C ALA A 43 -8.16 -21.45 -3.93
N ARG A 44 -7.35 -21.25 -4.97
CA ARG A 44 -7.15 -22.25 -6.05
C ARG A 44 -6.53 -23.55 -5.55
N ALA A 45 -5.60 -23.47 -4.60
CA ALA A 45 -5.02 -24.66 -3.98
C ALA A 45 -6.06 -25.43 -3.15
N ALA A 46 -6.89 -24.70 -2.38
CA ALA A 46 -7.99 -25.30 -1.62
C ALA A 46 -9.02 -25.98 -2.52
N ASP A 47 -9.41 -25.35 -3.63
CA ASP A 47 -10.34 -25.92 -4.61
C ASP A 47 -9.79 -27.22 -5.24
N ARG A 48 -8.50 -27.27 -5.57
CA ARG A 48 -7.86 -28.48 -6.11
C ARG A 48 -7.85 -29.62 -5.10
N ILE A 49 -7.51 -29.32 -3.85
CA ILE A 49 -7.53 -30.31 -2.76
C ILE A 49 -8.95 -30.83 -2.57
N ALA A 50 -9.96 -29.95 -2.56
CA ALA A 50 -11.36 -30.32 -2.42
C ALA A 50 -11.83 -31.24 -3.56
N SER A 51 -11.41 -31.01 -4.81
CA SER A 51 -11.78 -31.86 -5.94
C SER A 51 -11.24 -33.29 -5.79
N TRP A 52 -9.96 -33.45 -5.42
CA TRP A 52 -9.37 -34.76 -5.16
C TRP A 52 -9.99 -35.47 -3.97
N PHE A 53 -10.33 -34.68 -2.92
CA PHE A 53 -11.01 -35.19 -1.75
C PHE A 53 -12.39 -35.78 -2.10
N VAL A 54 -13.19 -35.10 -2.90
CA VAL A 54 -14.52 -35.58 -3.36
C VAL A 54 -14.41 -36.89 -4.13
N LEU A 55 -13.39 -37.02 -5.00
CA LEU A 55 -13.15 -38.24 -5.77
C LEU A 55 -12.80 -39.40 -4.85
N GLY A 56 -11.87 -39.20 -3.92
CA GLY A 56 -11.47 -40.21 -2.93
C GLY A 56 -12.64 -40.65 -2.04
N LEU A 57 -13.42 -39.64 -1.58
CA LEU A 57 -14.60 -39.85 -0.79
C LEU A 57 -15.65 -40.73 -1.49
N THR A 58 -15.94 -40.43 -2.77
CA THR A 58 -16.89 -41.23 -3.56
C THR A 58 -16.45 -42.68 -3.63
N ALA A 59 -15.16 -42.92 -3.85
CA ALA A 59 -14.59 -44.27 -3.88
C ALA A 59 -14.74 -44.99 -2.50
N VAL A 60 -14.42 -44.30 -1.42
CA VAL A 60 -14.57 -44.81 -0.02
C VAL A 60 -16.05 -45.12 0.29
N THR A 61 -16.97 -44.23 -0.10
CA THR A 61 -18.40 -44.45 0.09
C THR A 61 -18.92 -45.69 -0.64
N ILE A 62 -18.52 -45.86 -1.89
CA ILE A 62 -18.89 -47.07 -2.68
C ILE A 62 -18.34 -48.33 -2.01
N ALA A 63 -17.07 -48.29 -1.64
CA ALA A 63 -16.43 -49.45 -0.98
C ALA A 63 -17.12 -49.79 0.38
N THR A 64 -17.43 -48.77 1.15
CA THR A 64 -18.15 -48.90 2.44
C THR A 64 -19.57 -49.48 2.22
N TYR A 65 -20.29 -48.98 1.22
CA TYR A 65 -21.61 -49.49 0.84
C TYR A 65 -21.56 -50.98 0.46
N ILE A 66 -20.61 -51.38 -0.34
CA ILE A 66 -20.44 -52.79 -0.76
C ILE A 66 -20.12 -53.66 0.45
N ALA A 67 -19.20 -53.21 1.30
CA ALA A 67 -18.82 -53.92 2.53
C ALA A 67 -19.99 -54.13 3.47
N TRP A 68 -20.76 -53.10 3.74
CA TRP A 68 -21.94 -53.15 4.64
C TRP A 68 -23.08 -54.00 4.02
N ARG A 69 -23.27 -53.98 2.73
CA ARG A 69 -24.28 -54.78 2.05
C ARG A 69 -24.11 -56.28 2.24
N SER A 70 -22.88 -56.75 2.45
CA SER A 70 -22.59 -58.15 2.75
C SER A 70 -22.85 -58.55 4.22
N HIS A 71 -22.94 -57.55 5.13
CA HIS A 71 -23.18 -57.78 6.57
C HIS A 71 -24.62 -57.44 7.00
N ASP A 72 -25.10 -56.23 6.58
CA ASP A 72 -26.45 -55.74 6.87
C ASP A 72 -26.90 -54.81 5.75
N ALA A 73 -27.69 -55.34 4.83
CA ALA A 73 -28.17 -54.61 3.66
C ALA A 73 -29.09 -53.43 4.01
N SER A 74 -29.80 -53.50 5.16
CA SER A 74 -30.68 -52.41 5.59
C SER A 74 -29.90 -51.18 6.06
N ARG A 75 -28.77 -51.38 6.73
CA ARG A 75 -27.90 -50.33 7.24
C ARG A 75 -26.93 -49.82 6.20
N ALA A 76 -26.63 -50.56 5.13
CA ALA A 76 -25.65 -50.18 4.10
C ALA A 76 -25.96 -48.82 3.50
N PHE A 77 -27.23 -48.55 3.20
CA PHE A 77 -27.66 -47.25 2.66
C PHE A 77 -27.51 -46.11 3.66
N GLU A 78 -27.90 -46.31 4.92
CA GLU A 78 -27.79 -45.29 5.98
C GLU A 78 -26.34 -44.93 6.26
N VAL A 79 -25.43 -45.93 6.34
CA VAL A 79 -23.99 -45.68 6.52
C VAL A 79 -23.38 -44.95 5.35
N ALA A 80 -23.70 -45.31 4.11
CA ALA A 80 -23.23 -44.64 2.92
C ALA A 80 -23.73 -43.17 2.85
N LEU A 81 -25.03 -42.96 3.21
CA LEU A 81 -25.62 -41.62 3.26
C LEU A 81 -24.97 -40.77 4.35
N ALA A 82 -24.78 -41.32 5.58
CA ALA A 82 -24.09 -40.63 6.65
C ALA A 82 -22.66 -40.25 6.26
N LEU A 83 -21.94 -41.15 5.60
CA LEU A 83 -20.59 -40.90 5.11
C LEU A 83 -20.55 -39.78 4.06
N LEU A 84 -21.46 -39.73 3.09
CA LEU A 84 -21.58 -38.66 2.12
C LEU A 84 -21.91 -37.31 2.75
N VAL A 85 -22.84 -37.29 3.71
CA VAL A 85 -23.27 -36.06 4.38
C VAL A 85 -22.16 -35.48 5.26
N ILE A 86 -21.51 -36.33 6.10
CA ILE A 86 -20.52 -35.85 7.09
C ILE A 86 -19.25 -35.32 6.41
N SER A 87 -18.93 -35.85 5.27
CA SER A 87 -17.71 -35.55 4.52
C SER A 87 -17.86 -34.40 3.51
N CYS A 88 -19.01 -33.73 3.50
CA CYS A 88 -19.11 -32.50 2.70
C CYS A 88 -17.92 -31.56 2.97
N PRO A 89 -17.12 -31.15 1.99
CA PRO A 89 -16.00 -30.27 2.20
C PRO A 89 -16.40 -28.80 2.42
N CYS A 90 -17.63 -28.60 2.96
CA CYS A 90 -18.21 -27.24 3.12
C CYS A 90 -17.36 -26.33 4.00
N ALA A 91 -16.83 -26.87 5.13
CA ALA A 91 -15.91 -26.12 5.99
C ALA A 91 -14.59 -25.79 5.27
N LEU A 92 -14.06 -26.71 4.46
CA LEU A 92 -12.84 -26.50 3.66
C LEU A 92 -13.06 -25.44 2.57
N ALA A 93 -14.19 -25.53 1.86
CA ALA A 93 -14.54 -24.59 0.79
C ALA A 93 -14.78 -23.16 1.30
N LEU A 94 -15.28 -22.99 2.54
CA LEU A 94 -15.52 -21.69 3.18
C LEU A 94 -14.29 -21.12 3.89
N ALA A 95 -13.29 -21.95 4.24
CA ALA A 95 -12.16 -21.57 5.10
C ALA A 95 -11.38 -20.36 4.56
N VAL A 96 -11.11 -20.29 3.26
CA VAL A 96 -10.34 -19.22 2.62
C VAL A 96 -11.23 -18.03 2.26
N PRO A 97 -12.35 -18.19 1.53
CA PRO A 97 -13.20 -17.07 1.13
C PRO A 97 -13.74 -16.25 2.28
N ALA A 98 -14.23 -16.91 3.34
CA ALA A 98 -14.78 -16.21 4.51
C ALA A 98 -13.71 -15.37 5.22
N ALA A 99 -12.49 -15.89 5.39
CA ALA A 99 -11.39 -15.16 6.01
C ALA A 99 -10.93 -13.98 5.16
N LEU A 100 -10.83 -14.14 3.83
CA LEU A 100 -10.48 -13.06 2.92
C LEU A 100 -11.55 -11.96 2.88
N ALA A 101 -12.83 -12.32 2.82
CA ALA A 101 -13.93 -11.35 2.84
C ALA A 101 -13.92 -10.52 4.14
N ALA A 102 -13.72 -11.16 5.29
CA ALA A 102 -13.60 -10.46 6.57
C ALA A 102 -12.37 -9.55 6.63
N ALA A 103 -11.23 -9.99 6.09
CA ALA A 103 -10.00 -9.19 6.02
C ALA A 103 -10.18 -7.97 5.12
N HIS A 104 -10.73 -8.15 3.91
CA HIS A 104 -11.01 -7.05 2.97
C HIS A 104 -11.98 -6.02 3.58
N SER A 105 -13.04 -6.48 4.26
CA SER A 105 -13.98 -5.60 4.96
C SER A 105 -13.28 -4.78 6.06
N ARG A 106 -12.36 -5.39 6.83
CA ARG A 106 -11.57 -4.67 7.84
C ARG A 106 -10.66 -3.64 7.21
N LEU A 107 -9.88 -4.02 6.19
CA LEU A 107 -8.93 -3.13 5.52
C LEU A 107 -9.63 -1.95 4.85
N SER A 108 -10.76 -2.19 4.18
CA SER A 108 -11.57 -1.13 3.57
C SER A 108 -12.04 -0.09 4.59
N ARG A 109 -12.45 -0.53 5.80
CA ARG A 109 -12.82 0.40 6.89
C ARG A 109 -11.64 1.23 7.40
N LEU A 110 -10.42 0.70 7.32
CA LEU A 110 -9.18 1.42 7.64
C LEU A 110 -8.71 2.33 6.48
N GLY A 111 -9.44 2.38 5.36
CA GLY A 111 -9.03 3.14 4.19
C GLY A 111 -7.92 2.48 3.38
N ILE A 112 -7.78 1.16 3.47
CA ILE A 112 -6.78 0.37 2.75
C ILE A 112 -7.48 -0.45 1.68
N LEU A 113 -7.10 -0.24 0.43
CA LEU A 113 -7.64 -0.95 -0.72
C LEU A 113 -6.63 -2.00 -1.21
N VAL A 114 -7.06 -3.25 -1.29
CA VAL A 114 -6.26 -4.34 -1.84
C VAL A 114 -6.67 -4.54 -3.30
N CYS A 115 -5.75 -4.29 -4.23
CA CYS A 115 -5.99 -4.29 -5.67
C CYS A 115 -5.57 -5.59 -6.36
N ARG A 116 -4.62 -6.34 -5.79
CA ARG A 116 -4.20 -7.65 -6.30
C ARG A 116 -4.70 -8.77 -5.39
N PRO A 117 -5.28 -9.85 -5.95
CA PRO A 117 -5.87 -10.94 -5.17
C PRO A 117 -4.94 -11.60 -4.14
N ASP A 118 -3.67 -11.77 -4.48
CA ASP A 118 -2.65 -12.42 -3.64
C ASP A 118 -1.87 -11.44 -2.76
N ALA A 119 -2.18 -10.14 -2.81
CA ALA A 119 -1.45 -9.13 -2.04
C ALA A 119 -1.51 -9.40 -0.52
N LEU A 120 -2.66 -9.82 0.02
CA LEU A 120 -2.78 -10.20 1.43
C LEU A 120 -1.90 -11.41 1.80
N GLU A 121 -1.82 -12.40 0.91
CA GLU A 121 -0.96 -13.56 1.14
C GLU A 121 0.51 -13.16 1.14
N THR A 122 0.91 -12.26 0.24
CA THR A 122 2.27 -11.73 0.14
C THR A 122 2.60 -10.85 1.34
N LEU A 123 1.72 -9.90 1.71
CA LEU A 123 1.87 -9.05 2.90
C LEU A 123 2.06 -9.85 4.18
N ALA A 124 1.39 -11.00 4.31
CA ALA A 124 1.55 -11.87 5.48
C ALA A 124 2.94 -12.50 5.60
N ARG A 125 3.77 -12.42 4.56
CA ARG A 125 5.09 -13.07 4.48
C ARG A 125 6.24 -12.09 4.38
N ILE A 126 5.97 -10.79 4.25
CA ILE A 126 7.03 -9.79 4.15
C ILE A 126 7.83 -9.72 5.45
N ASP A 127 9.12 -9.52 5.30
CA ASP A 127 10.11 -9.30 6.36
C ASP A 127 10.85 -7.97 6.18
N THR A 128 10.76 -7.36 5.00
CA THR A 128 11.49 -6.17 4.61
C THR A 128 10.57 -5.15 3.96
N CYS A 129 10.66 -3.88 4.39
CA CYS A 129 9.98 -2.75 3.76
C CYS A 129 11.02 -1.77 3.21
N VAL A 130 10.87 -1.40 1.96
CA VAL A 130 11.65 -0.37 1.28
C VAL A 130 10.76 0.84 1.09
N PHE A 131 11.20 2.00 1.56
CA PHE A 131 10.47 3.25 1.45
C PHE A 131 11.15 4.18 0.45
N ASP A 132 10.35 4.83 -0.38
CA ASP A 132 10.75 6.07 -1.02
C ASP A 132 10.65 7.24 -0.03
N LYS A 133 11.43 8.32 -0.23
CA LYS A 133 11.36 9.52 0.62
C LYS A 133 10.23 10.44 0.17
N THR A 134 10.33 10.92 -1.06
CA THR A 134 9.51 12.00 -1.61
C THR A 134 8.06 11.58 -1.82
N GLY A 135 7.12 12.35 -1.28
CA GLY A 135 5.69 12.03 -1.36
C GLY A 135 5.25 10.78 -0.60
N THR A 136 6.17 10.13 0.12
CA THR A 136 5.93 8.92 0.93
C THR A 136 6.21 9.17 2.40
N LEU A 137 7.46 9.36 2.79
CA LEU A 137 7.83 9.74 4.15
C LEU A 137 7.75 11.25 4.37
N SER A 138 7.73 12.05 3.29
CA SER A 138 7.44 13.47 3.29
C SER A 138 6.03 13.72 2.73
N ASP A 139 5.45 14.86 3.05
CA ASP A 139 4.14 15.28 2.55
C ASP A 139 4.21 16.02 1.21
N GLY A 140 5.43 16.18 0.66
CA GLY A 140 5.69 16.96 -0.55
C GLY A 140 5.64 18.47 -0.32
N ALA A 141 5.45 18.92 0.93
CA ALA A 141 5.57 20.33 1.27
C ALA A 141 7.04 20.69 1.46
N TRP A 142 7.48 21.68 0.70
CA TRP A 142 8.83 22.21 0.77
C TRP A 142 8.87 23.40 1.71
N HIS A 143 9.95 23.55 2.46
CA HIS A 143 10.28 24.75 3.23
C HIS A 143 11.74 25.14 3.00
N VAL A 144 12.04 26.39 3.25
CA VAL A 144 13.39 26.93 3.20
C VAL A 144 14.07 26.61 4.54
N ARG A 145 15.10 25.78 4.53
CA ARG A 145 15.87 25.41 5.72
C ARG A 145 16.88 26.50 6.08
N ASP A 146 17.60 26.97 5.08
CA ASP A 146 18.64 28.00 5.25
C ASP A 146 18.70 28.92 4.04
N VAL A 147 19.09 30.17 4.26
CA VAL A 147 19.24 31.20 3.25
C VAL A 147 20.59 31.86 3.37
N GLN A 148 21.43 31.66 2.39
CA GLN A 148 22.69 32.36 2.25
C GLN A 148 22.51 33.52 1.29
N THR A 149 22.70 34.77 1.72
CA THR A 149 22.60 35.97 0.87
C THR A 149 23.94 36.46 0.39
N PHE A 150 23.97 37.09 -0.76
CA PHE A 150 25.15 37.68 -1.37
C PHE A 150 24.91 39.16 -1.69
N GLY A 151 25.93 40.01 -1.49
CA GLY A 151 25.83 41.44 -1.68
C GLY A 151 25.03 42.16 -0.61
N GLN A 152 24.10 43.06 -1.02
CA GLN A 152 23.31 43.89 -0.11
C GLN A 152 21.89 43.35 0.16
N VAL A 153 21.53 42.20 -0.44
CA VAL A 153 20.18 41.64 -0.31
C VAL A 153 20.04 40.98 1.06
N THR A 154 19.00 41.35 1.78
CA THR A 154 18.69 40.71 3.08
C THR A 154 17.95 39.39 2.86
N THR A 155 17.99 38.50 3.86
CA THR A 155 17.25 37.24 3.83
C THR A 155 15.74 37.45 3.59
N ALA A 156 15.14 38.43 4.26
CA ALA A 156 13.72 38.74 4.09
C ALA A 156 13.42 39.20 2.66
N GLU A 157 14.27 40.03 2.09
CA GLU A 157 14.12 40.52 0.72
C GLU A 157 14.29 39.40 -0.30
N ALA A 158 15.25 38.52 -0.13
CA ALA A 158 15.45 37.34 -0.98
C ALA A 158 14.23 36.40 -1.00
N LEU A 159 13.64 36.16 0.18
CA LEU A 159 12.42 35.35 0.33
C LEU A 159 11.21 36.01 -0.36
N CYS A 160 11.04 37.34 -0.19
CA CYS A 160 9.95 38.07 -0.86
C CYS A 160 10.10 38.08 -2.38
N ILE A 161 11.33 38.21 -2.90
CA ILE A 161 11.60 38.12 -4.35
C ILE A 161 11.28 36.72 -4.87
N ALA A 162 11.73 35.67 -4.19
CA ALA A 162 11.44 34.30 -4.55
C ALA A 162 9.92 34.02 -4.53
N ALA A 163 9.19 34.54 -3.54
CA ALA A 163 7.74 34.43 -3.47
C ALA A 163 7.04 35.11 -4.66
N ALA A 164 7.51 36.30 -5.06
CA ALA A 164 6.98 37.03 -6.22
C ALA A 164 7.22 36.25 -7.54
N LEU A 165 8.39 35.65 -7.72
CA LEU A 165 8.74 34.83 -8.90
C LEU A 165 7.87 33.56 -8.96
N GLU A 166 7.63 32.91 -7.86
CA GLU A 166 6.88 31.63 -7.78
C GLU A 166 5.36 31.80 -7.63
N ARG A 167 4.82 33.03 -7.53
CA ARG A 167 3.38 33.27 -7.27
C ARG A 167 2.45 32.59 -8.28
N GLY A 168 2.82 32.52 -9.53
CA GLY A 168 2.05 31.85 -10.58
C GLY A 168 2.47 30.41 -10.87
N SER A 169 3.50 29.93 -10.22
CA SER A 169 4.08 28.62 -10.45
C SER A 169 3.24 27.50 -9.82
N GLN A 170 3.10 26.40 -10.55
CA GLN A 170 2.52 25.14 -10.02
C GLN A 170 3.60 24.19 -9.50
N HIS A 171 4.85 24.62 -9.48
CA HIS A 171 5.94 23.80 -8.97
C HIS A 171 5.80 23.58 -7.45
N PRO A 172 6.08 22.39 -6.92
CA PRO A 172 5.97 22.10 -5.48
C PRO A 172 6.77 23.06 -4.59
N LEU A 173 7.94 23.51 -5.05
CA LEU A 173 8.81 24.48 -4.36
C LEU A 173 8.13 25.84 -4.11
N ALA A 174 7.15 26.24 -4.93
CA ALA A 174 6.42 27.49 -4.74
C ALA A 174 5.71 27.57 -3.38
N SER A 175 5.33 26.43 -2.80
CA SER A 175 4.69 26.36 -1.49
C SER A 175 5.57 26.91 -0.38
N ALA A 176 6.89 26.74 -0.48
CA ALA A 176 7.87 27.18 0.52
C ALA A 176 7.94 28.70 0.67
N PHE A 177 7.62 29.42 -0.40
CA PHE A 177 7.75 30.90 -0.43
C PHE A 177 6.44 31.63 -0.18
N ARG A 178 5.28 30.96 -0.22
CA ARG A 178 3.96 31.62 -0.08
C ARG A 178 3.79 32.50 1.17
N ALA A 179 4.37 32.06 2.29
CA ALA A 179 4.30 32.79 3.54
C ALA A 179 5.08 34.13 3.49
N HIS A 180 5.98 34.31 2.52
CA HIS A 180 6.84 35.49 2.37
C HIS A 180 6.35 36.41 1.23
N ASP A 181 5.15 36.16 0.67
CA ASP A 181 4.58 37.00 -0.38
C ASP A 181 4.11 38.35 0.17
N ASP A 182 4.83 39.40 -0.15
CA ASP A 182 4.54 40.78 0.26
C ASP A 182 3.74 41.58 -0.78
N GLY A 183 3.27 40.92 -1.86
CA GLY A 183 2.46 41.54 -2.90
C GLY A 183 3.28 42.16 -4.04
N ARG A 184 4.61 42.03 -4.08
CA ARG A 184 5.44 42.49 -5.21
C ARG A 184 4.99 41.89 -6.52
N GLU A 185 4.91 42.69 -7.57
CA GLU A 185 4.55 42.20 -8.88
C GLU A 185 5.79 41.68 -9.63
N ALA A 186 5.66 40.46 -10.14
CA ALA A 186 6.58 39.90 -11.12
C ALA A 186 5.94 39.95 -12.51
N THR A 187 6.56 40.68 -13.42
CA THR A 187 6.07 40.84 -14.79
C THR A 187 6.93 40.08 -15.79
N LEU A 188 6.37 39.73 -16.95
CA LEU A 188 7.07 38.99 -18.01
C LEU A 188 7.65 37.64 -17.52
N ALA A 189 6.92 36.93 -16.64
CA ALA A 189 7.36 35.64 -16.12
C ALA A 189 7.49 34.60 -17.25
N SER A 190 8.66 33.97 -17.32
CA SER A 190 8.94 32.86 -18.23
C SER A 190 9.49 31.67 -17.41
N GLN A 191 8.89 30.51 -17.59
CA GLN A 191 9.34 29.28 -16.93
C GLN A 191 10.10 28.40 -17.93
N GLN A 192 11.31 27.99 -17.57
CA GLN A 192 12.14 27.09 -18.34
C GLN A 192 12.24 25.74 -17.64
N ALA A 193 11.62 24.73 -18.23
CA ALA A 193 11.56 23.40 -17.62
C ALA A 193 12.96 22.83 -17.35
N GLY A 194 13.18 22.35 -16.12
CA GLY A 194 14.47 21.83 -15.67
C GLY A 194 15.52 22.87 -15.26
N PHE A 195 15.24 24.18 -15.47
CA PHE A 195 16.18 25.26 -15.12
C PHE A 195 15.63 26.19 -14.04
N GLY A 196 14.41 26.70 -14.20
CA GLY A 196 13.81 27.62 -13.24
C GLY A 196 12.84 28.62 -13.88
N ILE A 197 12.61 29.72 -13.17
CA ILE A 197 11.72 30.81 -13.56
C ILE A 197 12.49 32.13 -13.62
N ALA A 198 12.23 32.93 -14.65
CA ALA A 198 12.74 34.28 -14.79
C ALA A 198 11.57 35.26 -14.91
N ALA A 199 11.66 36.41 -14.24
CA ALA A 199 10.70 37.50 -14.39
C ALA A 199 11.34 38.84 -14.03
N ARG A 200 10.62 39.92 -14.32
CA ARG A 200 11.01 41.26 -13.89
C ARG A 200 10.33 41.60 -12.55
N VAL A 201 11.16 41.85 -11.56
CA VAL A 201 10.72 42.35 -10.24
C VAL A 201 11.37 43.71 -10.01
N ASN A 202 10.55 44.73 -9.72
CA ASN A 202 11.04 46.13 -9.55
C ASN A 202 11.91 46.63 -10.73
N GLY A 203 11.56 46.25 -11.96
CA GLY A 203 12.29 46.66 -13.19
C GLY A 203 13.59 45.89 -13.47
N ARG A 204 14.06 45.01 -12.59
CA ARG A 204 15.25 44.17 -12.78
C ARG A 204 14.83 42.75 -13.19
N GLU A 205 15.51 42.17 -14.16
CA GLU A 205 15.34 40.76 -14.49
C GLU A 205 16.01 39.93 -13.44
N LEU A 206 15.23 39.02 -12.82
CA LEU A 206 15.69 38.11 -11.79
C LEU A 206 15.29 36.68 -12.16
N ARG A 207 16.10 35.72 -11.72
CA ARG A 207 15.97 34.29 -12.02
C ARG A 207 16.04 33.49 -10.75
N LEU A 208 15.14 32.53 -10.63
CA LEU A 208 15.11 31.56 -9.53
C LEU A 208 15.17 30.17 -10.13
N GLY A 209 16.16 29.36 -9.74
CA GLY A 209 16.34 28.04 -10.34
C GLY A 209 17.67 27.41 -9.96
N ILE A 210 18.16 26.51 -10.83
CA ILE A 210 19.48 25.88 -10.64
C ILE A 210 20.59 26.93 -10.76
N ALA A 211 21.75 26.65 -10.14
CA ALA A 211 22.87 27.60 -10.04
C ALA A 211 23.35 28.15 -11.41
N THR A 212 23.43 27.29 -12.41
CA THR A 212 23.84 27.68 -13.77
C THR A 212 22.88 28.64 -14.48
N PHE A 213 21.58 28.57 -14.13
CA PHE A 213 20.54 29.43 -14.72
C PHE A 213 20.42 30.76 -13.98
N ALA A 214 20.48 30.74 -12.67
CA ALA A 214 20.20 31.90 -11.85
C ALA A 214 21.45 32.76 -11.57
N ALA A 215 22.64 32.16 -11.48
CA ALA A 215 23.84 32.86 -10.97
C ALA A 215 25.15 32.51 -11.68
N ASP A 216 25.09 31.84 -12.83
CA ASP A 216 26.28 31.37 -13.60
C ASP A 216 27.31 30.65 -12.71
N ARG A 217 26.84 29.76 -11.86
CA ARG A 217 27.67 28.94 -10.95
C ARG A 217 27.48 27.46 -11.22
N ALA A 218 28.45 26.65 -10.78
CA ALA A 218 28.32 25.20 -10.82
C ALA A 218 27.11 24.76 -9.97
N ASP A 219 26.33 23.81 -10.51
CA ASP A 219 25.17 23.28 -9.84
C ASP A 219 25.54 22.46 -8.59
N ASP A 220 25.05 22.88 -7.44
CA ASP A 220 25.25 22.25 -6.14
C ASP A 220 23.97 21.60 -5.59
N GLY A 221 22.89 21.59 -6.40
CA GLY A 221 21.59 21.04 -6.04
C GLY A 221 20.75 21.94 -5.14
N ALA A 222 21.22 23.17 -4.84
CA ALA A 222 20.44 24.18 -4.12
C ALA A 222 19.61 25.02 -5.09
N LEU A 223 18.62 25.72 -4.57
CA LEU A 223 17.84 26.70 -5.33
C LEU A 223 18.52 28.07 -5.24
N TRP A 224 18.79 28.68 -6.38
CA TRP A 224 19.51 29.96 -6.47
C TRP A 224 18.62 31.09 -6.98
N LEU A 225 18.79 32.27 -6.39
CA LEU A 225 18.24 33.53 -6.87
C LEU A 225 19.39 34.40 -7.38
N GLY A 226 19.24 34.97 -8.56
CA GLY A 226 20.22 35.85 -9.14
C GLY A 226 19.68 36.65 -10.34
N ASP A 227 20.58 37.34 -11.07
CA ASP A 227 20.24 38.08 -12.30
C ASP A 227 20.72 37.36 -13.58
N GLY A 228 21.15 36.11 -13.45
CA GLY A 228 21.71 35.31 -14.53
C GLY A 228 23.22 35.35 -14.64
N SER A 229 23.89 36.27 -13.91
CA SER A 229 25.35 36.38 -13.86
C SER A 229 25.87 36.45 -12.42
N SER A 230 25.10 37.08 -11.53
CA SER A 230 25.46 37.30 -10.14
C SER A 230 24.43 36.64 -9.19
N ALA A 231 24.94 35.97 -8.16
CA ALA A 231 24.13 35.41 -7.12
C ALA A 231 23.61 36.49 -6.15
N LEU A 232 22.33 36.44 -5.81
CA LEU A 232 21.69 37.26 -4.76
C LEU A 232 21.40 36.43 -3.52
N ALA A 233 20.92 35.21 -3.69
CA ALA A 233 20.70 34.28 -2.58
C ALA A 233 20.80 32.84 -3.03
N ARG A 234 21.13 31.96 -2.07
CA ARG A 234 21.10 30.51 -2.16
C ARG A 234 20.15 29.98 -1.10
N PHE A 235 19.20 29.17 -1.49
CA PHE A 235 18.23 28.58 -0.60
C PHE A 235 18.50 27.07 -0.48
N GLU A 236 18.65 26.61 0.76
CA GLU A 236 18.63 25.19 1.04
C GLU A 236 17.18 24.77 1.27
N MET A 237 16.67 23.95 0.36
CA MET A 237 15.30 23.51 0.36
C MET A 237 15.18 22.14 1.02
N GLU A 238 14.18 21.98 1.86
CA GLU A 238 13.90 20.72 2.55
C GLU A 238 12.43 20.35 2.48
N GLU A 239 12.15 19.05 2.32
CA GLU A 239 10.80 18.52 2.45
C GLU A 239 10.50 18.18 3.91
N THR A 240 9.32 18.58 4.37
CA THR A 240 8.87 18.25 5.73
C THR A 240 8.54 16.76 5.83
N PRO A 241 9.19 16.02 6.74
CA PRO A 241 8.78 14.66 7.07
C PRO A 241 7.34 14.65 7.59
N ARG A 242 6.59 13.63 7.23
CA ARG A 242 5.22 13.48 7.74
C ARG A 242 5.22 13.26 9.25
N PRO A 243 4.31 13.87 9.98
CA PRO A 243 4.25 13.72 11.44
C PRO A 243 4.03 12.28 11.90
N ASP A 244 3.35 11.47 11.07
CA ASP A 244 3.05 10.06 11.35
C ASP A 244 4.17 9.10 10.91
N ALA A 245 5.19 9.58 10.16
CA ALA A 245 6.23 8.71 9.59
C ALA A 245 7.08 8.02 10.68
N GLY A 246 7.61 8.77 11.65
CA GLY A 246 8.41 8.19 12.73
C GLY A 246 7.67 7.11 13.53
N PRO A 247 6.47 7.41 14.08
CA PRO A 247 5.63 6.41 14.76
C PRO A 247 5.29 5.19 13.88
N ALA A 248 4.98 5.39 12.60
CA ALA A 248 4.66 4.31 11.68
C ALA A 248 5.85 3.37 11.45
N LEU A 249 7.06 3.93 11.23
CA LEU A 249 8.29 3.16 11.05
C LEU A 249 8.65 2.37 12.33
N ALA A 250 8.49 2.99 13.50
CA ALA A 250 8.67 2.32 14.79
C ALA A 250 7.69 1.14 14.95
N GLY A 251 6.42 1.32 14.58
CA GLY A 251 5.41 0.27 14.60
C GLY A 251 5.74 -0.92 13.67
N LEU A 252 6.29 -0.65 12.49
CA LEU A 252 6.75 -1.69 11.57
C LEU A 252 7.95 -2.46 12.11
N ARG A 253 8.91 -1.77 12.73
CA ARG A 253 10.04 -2.39 13.41
C ARG A 253 9.60 -3.28 14.58
N ALA A 254 8.64 -2.82 15.36
CA ALA A 254 8.07 -3.62 16.46
C ALA A 254 7.40 -4.91 15.96
N GLN A 255 6.94 -4.94 14.70
CA GLN A 255 6.43 -6.14 14.02
C GLN A 255 7.55 -7.04 13.44
N GLY A 256 8.82 -6.71 13.66
CA GLY A 256 9.98 -7.48 13.21
C GLY A 256 10.36 -7.26 11.75
N LEU A 257 9.97 -6.12 11.15
CA LEU A 257 10.33 -5.79 9.77
C LEU A 257 11.67 -5.05 9.70
N THR A 258 12.46 -5.36 8.69
CA THR A 258 13.65 -4.60 8.32
C THR A 258 13.26 -3.44 7.42
N LEU A 259 13.76 -2.23 7.71
CA LEU A 259 13.39 -1.02 6.97
C LEU A 259 14.58 -0.48 6.18
N HIS A 260 14.34 -0.11 4.92
CA HIS A 260 15.31 0.52 4.04
C HIS A 260 14.71 1.80 3.45
N LEU A 261 15.56 2.82 3.25
CA LEU A 261 15.20 4.07 2.61
C LEU A 261 15.96 4.23 1.30
N LEU A 262 15.26 4.46 0.20
CA LEU A 262 15.86 4.75 -1.11
C LEU A 262 15.33 6.08 -1.62
N SER A 263 16.21 7.03 -1.93
CA SER A 263 15.81 8.35 -2.45
C SER A 263 16.67 8.81 -3.62
N GLY A 264 16.07 9.55 -4.52
CA GLY A 264 16.80 10.29 -5.58
C GLY A 264 17.51 11.53 -5.08
N ASP A 265 17.23 11.98 -3.85
CA ASP A 265 17.76 13.21 -3.28
C ASP A 265 19.25 13.13 -2.91
N SER A 266 19.81 14.28 -2.54
CA SER A 266 21.21 14.40 -2.10
C SER A 266 21.47 13.60 -0.82
N THR A 267 22.73 13.26 -0.60
CA THR A 267 23.17 12.51 0.60
C THR A 267 22.79 13.25 1.89
N ASP A 268 22.94 14.58 1.90
CA ASP A 268 22.65 15.39 3.08
C ASP A 268 21.16 15.44 3.38
N ALA A 269 20.31 15.55 2.34
CA ALA A 269 18.85 15.53 2.50
C ALA A 269 18.34 14.17 3.01
N VAL A 270 18.95 13.07 2.59
CA VAL A 270 18.60 11.72 3.07
C VAL A 270 19.07 11.53 4.50
N ALA A 271 20.30 11.95 4.84
CA ALA A 271 20.86 11.85 6.19
C ALA A 271 20.00 12.64 7.18
N HIS A 272 19.63 13.88 6.85
CA HIS A 272 18.76 14.71 7.69
C HIS A 272 17.37 14.08 7.88
N CYS A 273 16.78 13.55 6.82
CA CYS A 273 15.49 12.83 6.91
C CYS A 273 15.58 11.63 7.87
N VAL A 274 16.65 10.85 7.81
CA VAL A 274 16.87 9.71 8.71
C VAL A 274 17.01 10.17 10.17
N GLU A 275 17.76 11.24 10.41
CA GLU A 275 17.91 11.84 11.74
C GLU A 275 16.59 12.36 12.29
N SER A 276 15.85 13.14 11.51
CA SER A 276 14.57 13.75 11.92
C SER A 276 13.49 12.72 12.26
N LEU A 277 13.47 11.60 11.54
CA LEU A 277 12.52 10.51 11.77
C LEU A 277 12.88 9.65 12.98
N HIS A 278 14.10 9.76 13.53
CA HIS A 278 14.61 8.90 14.62
C HIS A 278 14.36 7.41 14.35
N ALA A 279 14.30 7.02 13.07
CA ALA A 279 13.91 5.68 12.65
C ALA A 279 15.13 4.80 12.38
N PRO A 280 15.18 3.60 12.92
CA PRO A 280 16.28 2.68 12.72
C PRO A 280 16.20 1.99 11.36
N PHE A 281 16.54 2.68 10.28
CA PHE A 281 16.74 2.06 8.97
C PHE A 281 17.96 1.14 8.99
N ALA A 282 17.84 -0.06 8.43
CA ALA A 282 18.96 -0.98 8.25
C ALA A 282 19.95 -0.45 7.19
N SER A 283 19.44 0.23 6.16
CA SER A 283 20.26 1.00 5.23
C SER A 283 19.45 2.14 4.61
N HIS A 284 20.15 3.17 4.18
CA HIS A 284 19.60 4.26 3.38
C HIS A 284 20.54 4.55 2.20
N ALA A 285 19.98 4.92 1.06
CA ALA A 285 20.74 5.27 -0.14
C ALA A 285 20.15 6.53 -0.80
N ALA A 286 21.05 7.46 -1.11
CA ALA A 286 20.79 8.73 -1.77
C ALA A 286 21.11 8.65 -3.26
N ARG A 287 20.69 9.65 -4.05
CA ARG A 287 20.96 9.81 -5.49
C ARG A 287 20.60 8.57 -6.32
N GLN A 288 19.55 7.86 -5.92
CA GLN A 288 19.11 6.63 -6.59
C GLN A 288 18.20 6.94 -7.76
N LEU A 289 18.57 6.52 -8.95
CA LEU A 289 17.68 6.47 -10.09
C LEU A 289 16.64 5.35 -9.93
N PRO A 290 15.49 5.37 -10.62
CA PRO A 290 14.48 4.30 -10.54
C PRO A 290 15.05 2.90 -10.82
N GLN A 291 16.01 2.79 -11.74
CA GLN A 291 16.70 1.52 -12.04
C GLN A 291 17.58 1.03 -10.89
N ASP A 292 18.24 1.94 -10.15
CA ASP A 292 19.09 1.60 -9.01
C ASP A 292 18.21 1.12 -7.83
N LYS A 293 17.09 1.80 -7.58
CA LYS A 293 16.08 1.38 -6.60
C LYS A 293 15.56 -0.02 -6.93
N LEU A 294 15.24 -0.29 -8.20
CA LEU A 294 14.79 -1.61 -8.64
C LEU A 294 15.88 -2.66 -8.46
N ALA A 295 17.13 -2.35 -8.80
CA ALA A 295 18.26 -3.25 -8.59
C ALA A 295 18.41 -3.61 -7.11
N ARG A 296 18.28 -2.63 -6.21
CA ARG A 296 18.36 -2.84 -4.76
C ARG A 296 17.23 -3.73 -4.24
N VAL A 297 15.99 -3.54 -4.71
CA VAL A 297 14.86 -4.42 -4.38
C VAL A 297 15.14 -5.85 -4.81
N ARG A 298 15.64 -6.06 -6.05
CA ARG A 298 16.00 -7.39 -6.56
C ARG A 298 17.15 -8.05 -5.80
N GLU A 299 18.11 -7.26 -5.38
CA GLU A 299 19.22 -7.73 -4.54
C GLU A 299 18.70 -8.29 -3.21
N LEU A 300 17.84 -7.55 -2.49
CA LEU A 300 17.19 -8.02 -1.26
C LEU A 300 16.39 -9.30 -1.50
N GLN A 301 15.64 -9.36 -2.61
CA GLN A 301 14.89 -10.57 -2.98
C GLN A 301 15.81 -11.76 -3.26
N SER A 302 16.97 -11.53 -3.90
CA SER A 302 17.96 -12.59 -4.18
C SER A 302 18.60 -13.15 -2.91
N GLN A 303 18.68 -12.33 -1.85
CA GLN A 303 19.11 -12.72 -0.50
C GLN A 303 18.05 -13.50 0.27
N GLY A 304 16.85 -13.71 -0.32
CA GLY A 304 15.76 -14.48 0.27
C GLY A 304 14.72 -13.63 1.01
N HIS A 305 14.88 -12.30 1.03
CA HIS A 305 13.92 -11.40 1.66
C HIS A 305 12.63 -11.28 0.86
N ARG A 306 11.52 -11.06 1.58
CA ARG A 306 10.21 -10.73 1.00
C ARG A 306 9.97 -9.24 1.16
N VAL A 307 10.05 -8.54 0.04
CA VAL A 307 10.14 -7.08 0.00
C VAL A 307 8.78 -6.45 -0.30
N ALA A 308 8.35 -5.54 0.58
CA ALA A 308 7.31 -4.56 0.29
C ALA A 308 7.96 -3.24 -0.14
N MET A 309 7.56 -2.69 -1.29
CA MET A 309 7.94 -1.33 -1.70
C MET A 309 6.80 -0.38 -1.40
N VAL A 310 7.12 0.71 -0.69
CA VAL A 310 6.18 1.78 -0.33
C VAL A 310 6.60 3.05 -1.05
N GLY A 311 5.71 3.62 -1.85
CA GLY A 311 6.01 4.81 -2.66
C GLY A 311 4.75 5.56 -3.08
N ASP A 312 4.93 6.74 -3.67
CA ASP A 312 3.85 7.54 -4.27
C ASP A 312 3.53 7.10 -5.71
N GLY A 313 4.44 6.35 -6.33
CA GLY A 313 4.32 5.76 -7.68
C GLY A 313 4.39 6.75 -8.83
N ILE A 314 4.77 8.01 -8.60
CA ILE A 314 4.98 8.98 -9.68
C ILE A 314 6.25 8.61 -10.44
N ASN A 315 7.35 8.41 -9.71
CA ASN A 315 8.66 8.13 -10.25
C ASN A 315 9.06 6.65 -10.13
N ASP A 316 8.40 5.91 -9.25
CA ASP A 316 8.81 4.58 -8.81
C ASP A 316 7.93 3.44 -9.34
N ALA A 317 7.09 3.68 -10.37
CA ALA A 317 6.24 2.65 -10.97
C ALA A 317 6.99 1.35 -11.33
N PRO A 318 8.20 1.37 -11.92
CA PRO A 318 8.97 0.15 -12.20
C PRO A 318 9.44 -0.56 -10.93
N VAL A 319 9.77 0.20 -9.87
CA VAL A 319 10.22 -0.34 -8.58
C VAL A 319 9.07 -0.99 -7.83
N LEU A 320 7.91 -0.33 -7.81
CA LEU A 320 6.67 -0.88 -7.26
C LEU A 320 6.30 -2.20 -7.93
N ALA A 321 6.37 -2.25 -9.28
CA ALA A 321 6.08 -3.47 -10.03
C ALA A 321 7.11 -4.60 -9.81
N GLY A 322 8.34 -4.27 -9.41
CA GLY A 322 9.42 -5.23 -9.16
C GLY A 322 9.44 -5.85 -7.78
N ALA A 323 8.75 -5.27 -6.80
CA ALA A 323 8.66 -5.77 -5.44
C ALA A 323 7.72 -6.99 -5.31
N ASP A 324 7.83 -7.77 -4.22
CA ASP A 324 6.88 -8.86 -3.94
C ASP A 324 5.47 -8.31 -3.71
N VAL A 325 5.36 -7.17 -3.04
CA VAL A 325 4.12 -6.40 -2.89
C VAL A 325 4.42 -4.91 -2.91
N SER A 326 3.58 -4.16 -3.59
CA SER A 326 3.67 -2.70 -3.69
C SER A 326 2.54 -2.02 -2.92
N ILE A 327 2.89 -0.93 -2.24
CA ILE A 327 1.97 -0.12 -1.44
C ILE A 327 2.07 1.33 -1.93
N ALA A 328 0.99 1.85 -2.50
CA ALA A 328 0.90 3.26 -2.88
C ALA A 328 0.28 4.08 -1.76
N VAL A 329 0.93 5.19 -1.42
CA VAL A 329 0.41 6.16 -0.43
C VAL A 329 -0.55 7.13 -1.10
N ALA A 330 -1.57 7.59 -0.36
CA ALA A 330 -2.54 8.57 -0.84
C ALA A 330 -1.85 9.89 -1.24
N GLY A 331 -2.23 10.44 -2.40
CA GLY A 331 -1.59 11.62 -3.00
C GLY A 331 -0.83 11.30 -4.28
N GLY A 332 -0.45 10.05 -4.50
CA GLY A 332 0.17 9.59 -5.73
C GLY A 332 -0.75 9.69 -6.95
N THR A 333 -0.17 9.67 -8.15
CA THR A 333 -0.91 9.77 -9.40
C THR A 333 -1.90 8.62 -9.59
N ALA A 334 -2.92 8.86 -10.43
CA ALA A 334 -3.86 7.82 -10.87
C ALA A 334 -3.14 6.60 -11.51
N LEU A 335 -1.94 6.79 -12.06
CA LEU A 335 -1.11 5.71 -12.63
C LEU A 335 -0.52 4.82 -11.54
N ALA A 336 -0.01 5.41 -10.45
CA ALA A 336 0.52 4.70 -9.30
C ALA A 336 -0.54 3.83 -8.62
N GLN A 337 -1.71 4.42 -8.40
CA GLN A 337 -2.85 3.72 -7.82
C GLN A 337 -3.32 2.54 -8.70
N ARG A 338 -3.10 2.61 -10.03
CA ARG A 338 -3.43 1.52 -10.96
C ARG A 338 -2.41 0.38 -10.96
N SER A 339 -1.19 0.63 -10.55
CA SER A 339 -0.08 -0.33 -10.61
C SER A 339 0.20 -0.98 -9.26
N ALA A 340 -0.21 -0.37 -8.14
CA ALA A 340 0.06 -0.87 -6.82
C ALA A 340 -0.88 -2.01 -6.42
N ASP A 341 -0.34 -2.95 -5.66
CA ASP A 341 -1.07 -4.08 -5.11
C ASP A 341 -1.98 -3.69 -3.95
N VAL A 342 -1.55 -2.67 -3.21
CA VAL A 342 -2.28 -2.09 -2.07
C VAL A 342 -2.24 -0.57 -2.19
N VAL A 343 -3.36 0.10 -1.97
CA VAL A 343 -3.48 1.55 -2.00
C VAL A 343 -4.00 2.05 -0.67
N LEU A 344 -3.30 2.99 -0.06
CA LEU A 344 -3.78 3.73 1.08
C LEU A 344 -4.65 4.88 0.57
N LEU A 345 -5.92 4.92 0.95
CA LEU A 345 -6.86 5.98 0.54
C LEU A 345 -6.71 7.25 1.39
N ARG A 346 -6.07 7.12 2.54
CA ARG A 346 -5.73 8.21 3.44
C ARG A 346 -4.21 8.30 3.55
N PRO A 347 -3.67 9.50 3.72
CA PRO A 347 -2.25 9.68 3.91
C PRO A 347 -1.84 9.33 5.37
N ASP A 348 -1.99 8.07 5.74
CA ASP A 348 -1.69 7.53 7.07
C ASP A 348 -0.77 6.32 6.93
N LEU A 349 0.52 6.51 7.23
CA LEU A 349 1.54 5.46 7.15
C LEU A 349 1.37 4.39 8.23
N GLY A 350 0.71 4.72 9.36
CA GLY A 350 0.37 3.75 10.40
C GLY A 350 -0.55 2.64 9.89
N SER A 351 -1.33 2.92 8.86
CA SER A 351 -2.19 1.95 8.17
C SER A 351 -1.40 0.79 7.56
N ILE A 352 -0.12 0.96 7.21
CA ILE A 352 0.74 -0.11 6.67
C ILE A 352 0.93 -1.21 7.71
N ALA A 353 1.23 -0.83 8.96
CA ALA A 353 1.39 -1.78 10.06
C ALA A 353 0.07 -2.54 10.33
N ALA A 354 -1.06 -1.86 10.25
CA ALA A 354 -2.39 -2.46 10.39
C ALA A 354 -2.72 -3.43 9.24
N ALA A 355 -2.29 -3.11 8.00
CA ALA A 355 -2.44 -3.98 6.83
C ALA A 355 -1.66 -5.29 7.01
N ILE A 356 -0.41 -5.21 7.43
CA ILE A 356 0.47 -6.36 7.64
C ILE A 356 -0.04 -7.24 8.78
N ASP A 357 -0.44 -6.63 9.92
CA ASP A 357 -1.05 -7.38 11.04
C ASP A 357 -2.33 -8.11 10.59
N THR A 358 -3.21 -7.41 9.87
CA THR A 358 -4.43 -8.02 9.33
C THR A 358 -4.10 -9.19 8.38
N ALA A 359 -3.11 -9.04 7.52
CA ALA A 359 -2.68 -10.08 6.60
C ALA A 359 -2.12 -11.31 7.35
N ARG A 360 -1.28 -11.10 8.38
CA ARG A 360 -0.71 -12.16 9.22
C ARG A 360 -1.80 -12.89 10.02
N ARG A 361 -2.77 -12.16 10.58
CA ARG A 361 -3.93 -12.74 11.28
C ARG A 361 -4.80 -13.54 10.31
N THR A 362 -5.05 -13.02 9.10
CA THR A 362 -5.82 -13.73 8.07
C THR A 362 -5.19 -15.06 7.73
N ARG A 363 -3.88 -15.08 7.46
CA ARG A 363 -3.13 -16.30 7.20
C ARG A 363 -3.22 -17.31 8.34
N ARG A 364 -3.13 -16.84 9.61
CA ARG A 364 -3.26 -17.70 10.80
C ARG A 364 -4.65 -18.31 10.88
N ILE A 365 -5.70 -17.52 10.69
CA ILE A 365 -7.09 -17.99 10.73
C ILE A 365 -7.38 -18.97 9.60
N ILE A 366 -6.90 -18.71 8.38
CA ILE A 366 -7.01 -19.65 7.26
C ILE A 366 -6.36 -21.00 7.65
N ARG A 367 -5.15 -20.98 8.21
CA ARG A 367 -4.46 -22.21 8.64
C ARG A 367 -5.22 -22.95 9.75
N GLN A 368 -5.79 -22.23 10.72
CA GLN A 368 -6.65 -22.82 11.76
C GLN A 368 -7.88 -23.47 11.16
N ASN A 369 -8.57 -22.79 10.25
CA ASN A 369 -9.76 -23.31 9.59
C ASN A 369 -9.47 -24.54 8.74
N LEU A 370 -8.36 -24.53 8.00
CA LEU A 370 -7.91 -25.71 7.21
C LEU A 370 -7.55 -26.87 8.12
N ALA A 371 -6.81 -26.64 9.20
CA ALA A 371 -6.46 -27.66 10.19
C ALA A 371 -7.71 -28.26 10.85
N TRP A 372 -8.68 -27.41 11.21
CA TRP A 372 -9.97 -27.86 11.73
C TRP A 372 -10.71 -28.74 10.72
N ALA A 373 -10.84 -28.29 9.47
CA ALA A 373 -11.56 -29.03 8.43
C ALA A 373 -10.92 -30.40 8.16
N VAL A 374 -9.60 -30.46 8.12
CA VAL A 374 -8.86 -31.75 7.95
C VAL A 374 -9.03 -32.63 9.18
N GLY A 375 -8.82 -32.10 10.39
CA GLY A 375 -8.94 -32.84 11.64
C GLY A 375 -10.35 -33.38 11.87
N TYR A 376 -11.36 -32.57 11.59
CA TYR A 376 -12.77 -32.99 11.66
C TYR A 376 -13.03 -34.20 10.73
N ASN A 377 -12.63 -34.11 9.46
CA ASN A 377 -12.85 -35.20 8.52
C ASN A 377 -12.04 -36.45 8.85
N LEU A 378 -10.82 -36.29 9.40
CA LEU A 378 -9.98 -37.44 9.80
C LEU A 378 -10.61 -38.29 10.91
N VAL A 379 -11.40 -37.67 11.80
CA VAL A 379 -12.11 -38.33 12.88
C VAL A 379 -13.50 -38.79 12.43
N ALA A 380 -14.24 -37.94 11.74
CA ALA A 380 -15.64 -38.16 11.40
C ALA A 380 -15.83 -39.26 10.34
N LEU A 381 -14.94 -39.36 9.33
CA LEU A 381 -15.03 -40.35 8.26
C LEU A 381 -14.91 -41.78 8.77
N PRO A 382 -13.91 -42.18 9.60
CA PRO A 382 -13.84 -43.52 10.16
C PRO A 382 -15.04 -43.89 11.00
N LEU A 383 -15.54 -42.94 11.84
CA LEU A 383 -16.71 -43.18 12.66
C LEU A 383 -17.98 -43.41 11.85
N ALA A 384 -18.16 -42.66 10.78
CA ALA A 384 -19.27 -42.84 9.84
C ALA A 384 -19.16 -44.18 9.09
N ALA A 385 -17.96 -44.52 8.59
CA ALA A 385 -17.70 -45.77 7.90
C ALA A 385 -17.91 -46.99 8.80
N ALA A 386 -17.63 -46.88 10.12
CA ALA A 386 -17.90 -47.88 11.11
C ALA A 386 -19.41 -48.02 11.49
N GLY A 387 -20.30 -47.21 10.89
CA GLY A 387 -21.73 -47.20 11.16
C GLY A 387 -22.13 -46.65 12.53
N MET A 388 -21.23 -45.88 13.18
CA MET A 388 -21.47 -45.25 14.48
C MET A 388 -22.23 -43.93 14.40
N VAL A 389 -22.40 -43.40 13.17
CA VAL A 389 -23.03 -42.10 12.92
C VAL A 389 -24.26 -42.28 12.04
N VAL A 390 -25.39 -41.81 12.51
CA VAL A 390 -26.63 -41.76 11.71
C VAL A 390 -26.71 -40.49 10.85
N PRO A 391 -27.44 -40.46 9.73
CA PRO A 391 -27.43 -39.35 8.78
C PRO A 391 -27.75 -37.97 9.37
N TRP A 392 -28.70 -37.87 10.31
CA TRP A 392 -29.06 -36.59 10.96
C TRP A 392 -27.94 -36.07 11.85
N MET A 393 -27.20 -36.95 12.56
CA MET A 393 -26.02 -36.55 13.34
C MET A 393 -24.90 -36.05 12.44
N ALA A 394 -24.70 -36.72 11.29
CA ALA A 394 -23.78 -36.30 10.28
C ALA A 394 -24.10 -34.86 9.77
N ALA A 395 -25.37 -34.60 9.47
CA ALA A 395 -25.81 -33.27 9.03
C ALA A 395 -25.60 -32.19 10.10
N LEU A 396 -25.93 -32.48 11.36
CA LEU A 396 -25.72 -31.55 12.47
C LEU A 396 -24.23 -31.23 12.66
N ALA A 397 -23.38 -32.26 12.67
CA ALA A 397 -21.93 -32.09 12.81
C ALA A 397 -21.31 -31.27 11.67
N MET A 398 -21.77 -31.47 10.42
CA MET A 398 -21.36 -30.70 9.27
C MET A 398 -21.73 -29.19 9.42
N VAL A 399 -22.96 -28.90 9.84
CA VAL A 399 -23.43 -27.51 10.08
C VAL A 399 -22.59 -26.85 11.17
N LEU A 400 -22.36 -27.52 12.28
CA LEU A 400 -21.55 -27.01 13.39
C LEU A 400 -20.09 -26.77 12.96
N SER A 401 -19.52 -27.65 12.16
CA SER A 401 -18.17 -27.48 11.61
C SER A 401 -18.08 -26.25 10.71
N SER A 402 -19.04 -26.05 9.81
CA SER A 402 -19.09 -24.88 8.92
C SER A 402 -19.30 -23.58 9.70
N LEU A 403 -20.17 -23.62 10.72
CA LEU A 403 -20.40 -22.48 11.61
C LEU A 403 -19.12 -22.10 12.38
N THR A 404 -18.39 -23.09 12.90
CA THR A 404 -17.11 -22.87 13.60
C THR A 404 -16.10 -22.14 12.72
N VAL A 405 -15.91 -22.59 11.48
CA VAL A 405 -15.02 -21.97 10.49
C VAL A 405 -15.44 -20.54 10.18
N THR A 406 -16.74 -20.30 9.99
CA THR A 406 -17.29 -18.97 9.70
C THR A 406 -17.11 -18.02 10.88
N LEU A 407 -17.46 -18.45 12.09
CA LEU A 407 -17.29 -17.65 13.31
C LEU A 407 -15.81 -17.33 13.58
N ASN A 408 -14.90 -18.27 13.33
CA ASN A 408 -13.47 -18.01 13.44
C ASN A 408 -13.00 -16.96 12.42
N ALA A 409 -13.50 -17.00 11.18
CA ALA A 409 -13.21 -15.99 10.16
C ALA A 409 -13.74 -14.59 10.53
N LEU A 410 -14.93 -14.50 11.13
CA LEU A 410 -15.53 -13.24 11.58
C LEU A 410 -14.72 -12.52 12.67
N ARG A 411 -13.82 -13.21 13.38
CA ARG A 411 -12.89 -12.57 14.34
C ARG A 411 -12.00 -11.54 13.68
N LEU A 412 -11.75 -11.65 12.36
CA LEU A 412 -11.01 -10.63 11.60
C LEU A 412 -11.81 -9.33 11.43
N ALA A 413 -13.12 -9.41 11.35
CA ALA A 413 -13.98 -8.23 11.17
C ALA A 413 -14.11 -7.38 12.44
N ARG A 414 -13.81 -7.94 13.62
CA ARG A 414 -13.84 -7.20 14.88
C ARG A 414 -12.62 -6.28 14.94
N VAL A 415 -12.89 -4.98 15.00
CA VAL A 415 -11.87 -3.97 15.27
C VAL A 415 -11.56 -4.08 16.76
N THR A 416 -10.41 -4.61 17.12
CA THR A 416 -9.86 -4.36 18.45
C THR A 416 -9.38 -2.92 18.44
N SER A 417 -10.15 -2.01 19.04
CA SER A 417 -9.66 -0.70 19.45
C SER A 417 -8.55 -0.94 20.47
N SER A 418 -7.31 -0.79 20.04
CA SER A 418 -6.17 -0.62 20.94
C SER A 418 -5.77 0.83 20.95
#